data_d3822e26518f370b493c02fc796d88b4
#
_entry.id   d3822e26518f370b493c02fc796d88b4
#
_cell.length_a   1.000
_cell.length_b   1.000
_cell.length_c   1.000
_cell.angle_alpha   90.00
_cell.angle_beta   90.00
_cell.angle_gamma   90.00
#
_symmetry.space_group_name_H-M   'P 1'
#
loop_
_entity.id
_entity.type
_entity.pdbx_description
1 polymer ?
#
loop_
_entity_poly.entity_id
_entity_poly.type
_entity_poly.pdbx_seq_one_letter_code
_entity_poly.pdbx_strand_id
1 'polypeptide(L)'
;MLDPNLVTHALSGPGMDATTAAVDDTLRLAQGGELRAAAERASLSIEAGATDARLVAAFLLGVFAERGPMALPEILATTRFALEGGFRALRPFQRKARVADSAWTLLFRGIRASIDFHETKRDATWKTWATTIPRDLLTKTAAEAEALAKAITAAIESPQSVRELSALRARSESVFQRVPPPPPPPPPPPAEVTPAEPEPIEEQALDEPEENAPSDPEPVFESEKPHPSAPPARTIEVSAALEQFIRKLEAFELLVSRGEMGKAAIVAQDVRRVVDRFDPRVYLPALLAPHFRLLSSHIGDIAPHWEAEGGPAWQALEQLYQVDLDAFVGT
;
A
#
# COMPACT_ATOMS: atom_id res chain seq x y z
N MET A 1 19.47 -4.76 -6.35
CA MET A 1 18.74 -3.53 -6.72
C MET A 1 17.70 -3.92 -7.77
N LEU A 2 16.43 -3.62 -7.51
CA LEU A 2 15.34 -3.94 -8.42
C LEU A 2 15.36 -3.00 -9.63
N ASP A 3 15.42 -3.58 -10.85
CA ASP A 3 15.51 -2.82 -12.09
C ASP A 3 14.20 -2.93 -12.91
N PRO A 4 13.45 -1.86 -13.11
CA PRO A 4 12.24 -1.84 -13.94
C PRO A 4 12.44 -2.35 -15.38
N ASN A 5 13.66 -2.29 -15.91
CA ASN A 5 13.97 -2.81 -17.24
C ASN A 5 13.73 -4.32 -17.37
N LEU A 6 13.75 -5.07 -16.26
CA LEU A 6 13.34 -6.47 -16.25
C LEU A 6 11.92 -6.66 -16.81
N VAL A 7 10.99 -5.78 -16.42
CA VAL A 7 9.61 -5.82 -16.90
C VAL A 7 9.52 -5.51 -18.40
N THR A 8 10.22 -4.47 -18.85
CA THR A 8 10.19 -4.09 -20.28
C THR A 8 10.81 -5.19 -21.16
N HIS A 9 11.85 -5.85 -20.67
CA HIS A 9 12.47 -6.97 -21.36
C HIS A 9 11.50 -8.17 -21.45
N ALA A 10 10.87 -8.56 -20.35
CA ALA A 10 9.91 -9.67 -20.33
C ALA A 10 8.69 -9.37 -21.22
N LEU A 11 8.17 -8.15 -21.21
CA LEU A 11 7.03 -7.74 -22.02
C LEU A 11 7.37 -7.55 -23.52
N SER A 12 8.62 -7.50 -23.89
CA SER A 12 9.06 -7.50 -25.30
C SER A 12 9.04 -8.89 -25.92
N GLY A 13 8.91 -9.94 -25.10
CA GLY A 13 8.77 -11.32 -25.53
C GLY A 13 7.30 -11.76 -25.74
N PRO A 14 7.05 -13.06 -25.95
CA PRO A 14 5.70 -13.59 -26.17
C PRO A 14 4.81 -13.55 -24.92
N GLY A 15 5.41 -13.38 -23.74
CA GLY A 15 4.76 -13.43 -22.43
C GLY A 15 4.23 -14.81 -22.08
N MET A 16 4.42 -15.22 -20.83
CA MET A 16 3.93 -16.49 -20.30
C MET A 16 2.97 -16.25 -19.13
N ASP A 17 2.04 -17.19 -18.93
CA ASP A 17 1.19 -17.17 -17.75
C ASP A 17 1.99 -17.56 -16.51
N ALA A 18 1.79 -16.82 -15.43
CA ALA A 18 2.32 -17.16 -14.13
C ALA A 18 1.52 -18.33 -13.52
N THR A 19 2.16 -19.13 -12.67
CA THR A 19 1.42 -20.08 -11.85
C THR A 19 0.57 -19.36 -10.81
N THR A 20 -0.61 -19.90 -10.52
CA THR A 20 -1.50 -19.35 -9.49
C THR A 20 -0.77 -19.22 -8.15
N ALA A 21 -0.01 -20.22 -7.75
CA ALA A 21 0.77 -20.18 -6.51
C ALA A 21 1.78 -19.01 -6.46
N ALA A 22 2.49 -18.73 -7.57
CA ALA A 22 3.43 -17.62 -7.62
C ALA A 22 2.74 -16.26 -7.48
N VAL A 23 1.56 -16.11 -8.11
CA VAL A 23 0.75 -14.89 -8.00
C VAL A 23 0.23 -14.73 -6.57
N ASP A 24 -0.37 -15.77 -5.99
CA ASP A 24 -0.96 -15.74 -4.65
C ASP A 24 0.10 -15.47 -3.57
N ASP A 25 1.26 -16.13 -3.65
CA ASP A 25 2.39 -15.89 -2.74
C ASP A 25 2.87 -14.44 -2.82
N THR A 26 3.04 -13.92 -4.03
CA THR A 26 3.47 -12.53 -4.24
C THR A 26 2.46 -11.53 -3.67
N LEU A 27 1.17 -11.74 -3.94
CA LEU A 27 0.11 -10.87 -3.45
C LEU A 27 -0.03 -10.94 -1.92
N ARG A 28 0.11 -12.13 -1.32
CA ARG A 28 0.10 -12.30 0.13
C ARG A 28 1.22 -11.51 0.80
N LEU A 29 2.45 -11.58 0.28
CA LEU A 29 3.60 -10.78 0.76
C LEU A 29 3.33 -9.28 0.62
N ALA A 30 2.84 -8.84 -0.54
CA ALA A 30 2.53 -7.43 -0.77
C ALA A 30 1.44 -6.91 0.17
N GLN A 31 0.38 -7.68 0.43
CA GLN A 31 -0.69 -7.35 1.38
C GLN A 31 -0.20 -7.34 2.83
N GLY A 32 0.77 -8.19 3.18
CA GLY A 32 1.44 -8.21 4.48
C GLY A 32 2.40 -7.03 4.70
N GLY A 33 2.61 -6.17 3.70
CA GLY A 33 3.55 -5.05 3.77
C GLY A 33 5.01 -5.44 3.49
N GLU A 34 5.27 -6.69 3.16
CA GLU A 34 6.60 -7.23 2.81
C GLU A 34 6.94 -6.92 1.35
N LEU A 35 6.91 -5.61 0.99
CA LEU A 35 6.98 -5.17 -0.41
C LEU A 35 8.26 -5.60 -1.12
N ARG A 36 9.39 -5.66 -0.41
CA ARG A 36 10.66 -6.11 -0.97
C ARG A 36 10.63 -7.61 -1.28
N ALA A 37 10.17 -8.43 -0.33
CA ALA A 37 10.04 -9.87 -0.52
C ALA A 37 9.03 -10.20 -1.66
N ALA A 38 7.92 -9.45 -1.73
CA ALA A 38 6.97 -9.56 -2.83
C ALA A 38 7.61 -9.27 -4.20
N ALA A 39 8.43 -8.22 -4.28
CA ALA A 39 9.14 -7.87 -5.51
C ALA A 39 10.22 -8.90 -5.89
N GLU A 40 10.98 -9.41 -4.94
CA GLU A 40 11.96 -10.48 -5.15
C GLU A 40 11.25 -11.77 -5.63
N ARG A 41 10.08 -12.09 -5.08
CA ARG A 41 9.27 -13.22 -5.55
C ARG A 41 8.73 -13.01 -6.95
N ALA A 42 8.25 -11.79 -7.25
CA ALA A 42 7.78 -11.41 -8.58
C ALA A 42 8.90 -11.43 -9.61
N SER A 43 10.11 -10.92 -9.28
CA SER A 43 11.25 -10.89 -10.21
C SER A 43 11.63 -12.27 -10.71
N LEU A 44 11.67 -13.28 -9.83
CA LEU A 44 11.94 -14.67 -10.22
C LEU A 44 10.96 -15.20 -11.27
N SER A 45 9.68 -14.84 -11.13
CA SER A 45 8.66 -15.26 -12.09
C SER A 45 8.79 -14.48 -13.40
N ILE A 46 9.10 -13.18 -13.33
CA ILE A 46 9.28 -12.32 -14.51
C ILE A 46 10.54 -12.72 -15.29
N GLU A 47 11.63 -13.06 -14.62
CA GLU A 47 12.87 -13.60 -15.22
C GLU A 47 12.61 -14.93 -15.94
N ALA A 48 11.70 -15.75 -15.40
CA ALA A 48 11.24 -16.98 -16.05
C ALA A 48 10.28 -16.72 -17.23
N GLY A 49 9.99 -15.45 -17.57
CA GLY A 49 9.14 -15.06 -18.69
C GLY A 49 7.67 -14.84 -18.35
N ALA A 50 7.26 -14.92 -17.08
CA ALA A 50 5.90 -14.62 -16.68
C ALA A 50 5.62 -13.11 -16.76
N THR A 51 4.48 -12.73 -17.36
CA THR A 51 4.12 -11.33 -17.61
C THR A 51 2.75 -10.99 -17.01
N ASP A 52 2.40 -11.63 -15.90
CA ASP A 52 1.14 -11.34 -15.21
C ASP A 52 1.13 -9.91 -14.65
N ALA A 53 0.07 -9.15 -14.96
CA ALA A 53 -0.05 -7.75 -14.55
C ALA A 53 0.06 -7.55 -13.02
N ARG A 54 -0.38 -8.53 -12.22
CA ARG A 54 -0.32 -8.48 -10.76
C ARG A 54 1.10 -8.65 -10.25
N LEU A 55 1.90 -9.52 -10.88
CA LEU A 55 3.33 -9.67 -10.57
C LEU A 55 4.11 -8.41 -10.96
N VAL A 56 3.82 -7.85 -12.15
CA VAL A 56 4.43 -6.60 -12.60
C VAL A 56 4.12 -5.46 -11.62
N ALA A 57 2.88 -5.32 -11.19
CA ALA A 57 2.49 -4.29 -10.22
C ALA A 57 3.18 -4.47 -8.86
N ALA A 58 3.25 -5.70 -8.35
CA ALA A 58 3.93 -6.00 -7.10
C ALA A 58 5.44 -5.75 -7.18
N PHE A 59 6.07 -6.10 -8.30
CA PHE A 59 7.47 -5.81 -8.57
C PHE A 59 7.74 -4.29 -8.58
N LEU A 60 6.96 -3.51 -9.33
CA LEU A 60 7.11 -2.06 -9.41
C LEU A 60 6.84 -1.37 -8.06
N LEU A 61 5.91 -1.89 -7.25
CA LEU A 61 5.70 -1.40 -5.89
C LEU A 61 6.93 -1.64 -5.01
N GLY A 62 7.59 -2.78 -5.15
CA GLY A 62 8.86 -3.05 -4.46
C GLY A 62 10.01 -2.16 -4.95
N VAL A 63 10.07 -1.83 -6.25
CA VAL A 63 11.02 -0.83 -6.79
C VAL A 63 10.80 0.51 -6.08
N PHE A 64 9.54 0.93 -5.91
CA PHE A 64 9.24 2.14 -5.16
C PHE A 64 9.66 2.04 -3.69
N ALA A 65 9.40 0.92 -3.03
CA ALA A 65 9.82 0.71 -1.65
C ALA A 65 11.34 0.77 -1.46
N GLU A 66 12.12 0.31 -2.46
CA GLU A 66 13.58 0.34 -2.43
C GLU A 66 14.16 1.72 -2.76
N ARG A 67 13.64 2.38 -3.81
CA ARG A 67 14.24 3.59 -4.40
C ARG A 67 13.46 4.87 -4.09
N GLY A 68 12.27 4.75 -3.51
CA GLY A 68 11.42 5.86 -3.16
C GLY A 68 10.94 6.69 -4.35
N PRO A 69 10.64 7.98 -4.12
CA PRO A 69 10.09 8.88 -5.13
C PRO A 69 10.95 9.05 -6.38
N MET A 70 12.26 8.81 -6.28
CA MET A 70 13.17 8.88 -7.43
C MET A 70 12.81 7.89 -8.54
N ALA A 71 12.18 6.77 -8.19
CA ALA A 71 11.76 5.75 -9.14
C ALA A 71 10.42 6.07 -9.84
N LEU A 72 9.65 7.08 -9.38
CA LEU A 72 8.31 7.36 -9.91
C LEU A 72 8.26 7.52 -11.44
N PRO A 73 9.08 8.36 -12.08
CA PRO A 73 9.02 8.52 -13.53
C PRO A 73 9.25 7.20 -14.28
N GLU A 74 10.21 6.40 -13.80
CA GLU A 74 10.57 5.12 -14.40
C GLU A 74 9.47 4.07 -14.20
N ILE A 75 8.86 4.00 -13.01
CA ILE A 75 7.71 3.13 -12.73
C ILE A 75 6.54 3.47 -13.66
N LEU A 76 6.22 4.76 -13.80
CA LEU A 76 5.14 5.21 -14.66
C LEU A 76 5.43 4.93 -16.15
N ALA A 77 6.66 5.17 -16.60
CA ALA A 77 7.09 4.85 -17.97
C ALA A 77 7.03 3.33 -18.24
N THR A 78 7.47 2.50 -17.31
CA THR A 78 7.38 1.03 -17.42
C THR A 78 5.93 0.54 -17.47
N THR A 79 5.06 1.13 -16.64
CA THR A 79 3.62 0.83 -16.66
C THR A 79 2.98 1.26 -17.99
N ARG A 80 3.36 2.42 -18.53
CA ARG A 80 2.92 2.88 -19.85
C ARG A 80 3.39 1.94 -20.96
N PHE A 81 4.66 1.51 -20.94
CA PHE A 81 5.17 0.53 -21.89
C PHE A 81 4.37 -0.78 -21.86
N ALA A 82 3.98 -1.25 -20.67
CA ALA A 82 3.15 -2.45 -20.52
C ALA A 82 1.79 -2.33 -21.24
N LEU A 83 1.26 -1.11 -21.41
CA LEU A 83 -0.01 -0.86 -22.08
C LEU A 83 0.14 -0.57 -23.58
N GLU A 84 1.20 0.12 -24.00
CA GLU A 84 1.44 0.50 -25.40
C GLU A 84 2.16 -0.60 -26.18
N GLY A 85 3.37 -0.98 -25.74
CA GLY A 85 4.22 -1.96 -26.42
C GLY A 85 4.03 -3.40 -25.94
N GLY A 86 3.86 -3.57 -24.65
CA GLY A 86 3.81 -4.87 -23.96
C GLY A 86 2.42 -5.49 -23.79
N PHE A 87 1.34 -4.82 -24.19
CA PHE A 87 -0.03 -5.29 -23.90
C PHE A 87 -0.35 -6.67 -24.48
N ARG A 88 0.24 -7.01 -25.64
CA ARG A 88 0.09 -8.35 -26.22
C ARG A 88 0.68 -9.45 -25.35
N ALA A 89 1.83 -9.20 -24.76
CA ALA A 89 2.54 -10.12 -23.87
C ALA A 89 1.93 -10.18 -22.47
N LEU A 90 1.23 -9.14 -22.03
CA LEU A 90 0.66 -9.06 -20.68
C LEU A 90 -0.36 -10.19 -20.44
N ARG A 91 -0.34 -10.75 -19.23
CA ARG A 91 -1.20 -11.85 -18.78
C ARG A 91 -2.03 -11.44 -17.55
N PRO A 92 -3.10 -12.16 -17.20
CA PRO A 92 -3.68 -13.29 -17.93
C PRO A 92 -4.34 -12.86 -19.25
N PHE A 93 -4.47 -13.80 -20.18
CA PHE A 93 -5.07 -13.48 -21.49
C PHE A 93 -6.57 -13.16 -21.36
N GLN A 94 -7.26 -13.93 -20.54
CA GLN A 94 -8.68 -13.70 -20.25
C GLN A 94 -8.83 -12.52 -19.28
N ARG A 95 -9.82 -11.66 -19.54
CA ARG A 95 -10.10 -10.47 -18.72
C ARG A 95 -8.88 -9.55 -18.50
N LYS A 96 -7.93 -9.59 -19.43
CA LYS A 96 -6.65 -8.87 -19.35
C LYS A 96 -6.79 -7.41 -18.91
N ALA A 97 -7.65 -6.66 -19.58
CA ALA A 97 -7.88 -5.25 -19.30
C ALA A 97 -8.34 -5.03 -17.84
N ARG A 98 -9.28 -5.83 -17.36
CA ARG A 98 -9.79 -5.74 -15.97
C ARG A 98 -8.71 -6.11 -14.95
N VAL A 99 -7.94 -7.16 -15.20
CA VAL A 99 -6.86 -7.57 -14.28
C VAL A 99 -5.76 -6.51 -14.26
N ALA A 100 -5.39 -5.98 -15.42
CA ALA A 100 -4.41 -4.89 -15.52
C ALA A 100 -4.90 -3.63 -14.77
N ASP A 101 -6.15 -3.22 -14.96
CA ASP A 101 -6.73 -2.06 -14.25
C ASP A 101 -6.70 -2.24 -12.74
N SER A 102 -7.08 -3.41 -12.25
CA SER A 102 -7.01 -3.73 -10.81
C SER A 102 -5.57 -3.72 -10.30
N ALA A 103 -4.61 -4.27 -11.07
CA ALA A 103 -3.20 -4.30 -10.71
C ALA A 103 -2.60 -2.89 -10.64
N TRP A 104 -2.88 -2.03 -11.63
CA TRP A 104 -2.42 -0.65 -11.63
C TRP A 104 -3.08 0.20 -10.53
N THR A 105 -4.35 -0.05 -10.26
CA THR A 105 -5.05 0.57 -9.12
C THR A 105 -4.34 0.27 -7.80
N LEU A 106 -3.97 -0.99 -7.56
CA LEU A 106 -3.23 -1.40 -6.36
C LEU A 106 -1.83 -0.79 -6.32
N LEU A 107 -1.12 -0.74 -7.44
CA LEU A 107 0.20 -0.10 -7.54
C LEU A 107 0.14 1.37 -7.13
N PHE A 108 -0.72 2.16 -7.75
CA PHE A 108 -0.78 3.60 -7.48
C PHE A 108 -1.27 3.91 -6.08
N ARG A 109 -2.24 3.13 -5.57
CA ARG A 109 -2.69 3.22 -4.18
C ARG A 109 -1.59 2.85 -3.19
N GLY A 110 -0.85 1.78 -3.45
CA GLY A 110 0.26 1.33 -2.61
C GLY A 110 1.39 2.37 -2.54
N ILE A 111 1.77 2.95 -3.68
CA ILE A 111 2.77 4.03 -3.72
C ILE A 111 2.29 5.24 -2.91
N ARG A 112 1.05 5.69 -3.11
CA ARG A 112 0.47 6.82 -2.37
C ARG A 112 0.44 6.55 -0.86
N ALA A 113 -0.01 5.36 -0.46
CA ALA A 113 -0.03 4.96 0.95
C ALA A 113 1.37 4.96 1.58
N SER A 114 2.40 4.54 0.84
CA SER A 114 3.79 4.58 1.29
C SER A 114 4.29 6.02 1.48
N ILE A 115 3.97 6.92 0.54
CA ILE A 115 4.29 8.36 0.68
C ILE A 115 3.62 8.94 1.94
N ASP A 116 2.32 8.68 2.13
CA ASP A 116 1.54 9.15 3.28
C ASP A 116 2.11 8.64 4.60
N PHE A 117 2.49 7.37 4.64
CA PHE A 117 3.08 6.74 5.83
C PHE A 117 4.40 7.42 6.23
N HIS A 118 5.35 7.52 5.30
CA HIS A 118 6.67 8.10 5.59
C HIS A 118 6.59 9.60 5.89
N GLU A 119 5.71 10.36 5.21
CA GLU A 119 5.48 11.77 5.52
C GLU A 119 4.93 11.94 6.93
N THR A 120 3.93 11.13 7.31
CA THR A 120 3.30 11.21 8.64
C THR A 120 4.28 10.81 9.74
N LYS A 121 5.05 9.75 9.53
CA LYS A 121 6.03 9.23 10.50
C LYS A 121 7.28 10.10 10.62
N ARG A 122 7.61 10.87 9.59
CA ARG A 122 8.85 11.66 9.52
C ARG A 122 10.09 10.83 9.83
N ASP A 123 10.10 9.59 9.39
CA ASP A 123 11.15 8.60 9.66
C ASP A 123 12.45 8.87 8.87
N ALA A 124 13.44 7.97 8.99
CA ALA A 124 14.72 8.09 8.29
C ALA A 124 14.56 8.08 6.76
N THR A 125 13.62 7.26 6.27
CA THR A 125 13.29 7.17 4.84
C THR A 125 12.75 8.51 4.32
N TRP A 126 11.83 9.12 5.06
CA TRP A 126 11.32 10.45 4.73
C TRP A 126 12.42 11.51 4.69
N LYS A 127 13.30 11.52 5.69
CA LYS A 127 14.44 12.46 5.74
C LYS A 127 15.35 12.31 4.53
N THR A 128 15.64 11.07 4.13
CA THR A 128 16.42 10.79 2.92
C THR A 128 15.71 11.31 1.67
N TRP A 129 14.41 11.03 1.51
CA TRP A 129 13.64 11.53 0.36
C TRP A 129 13.66 13.05 0.31
N ALA A 130 13.40 13.71 1.45
CA ALA A 130 13.37 15.17 1.53
C ALA A 130 14.69 15.87 1.17
N THR A 131 15.82 15.16 1.28
CA THR A 131 17.14 15.72 0.93
C THR A 131 17.63 15.34 -0.46
N THR A 132 17.04 14.30 -1.07
CA THR A 132 17.58 13.70 -2.31
C THR A 132 16.75 14.05 -3.55
N ILE A 133 15.51 14.50 -3.39
CA ILE A 133 14.59 14.75 -4.52
C ILE A 133 15.05 15.94 -5.37
N PRO A 134 15.38 15.74 -6.67
CA PRO A 134 15.76 16.83 -7.56
C PRO A 134 14.51 17.62 -8.02
N ARG A 135 14.70 18.88 -8.40
CA ARG A 135 13.60 19.77 -8.79
C ARG A 135 12.83 19.31 -10.02
N ASP A 136 13.50 18.64 -10.95
CA ASP A 136 12.91 18.16 -12.21
C ASP A 136 12.10 16.85 -12.05
N LEU A 137 12.20 16.19 -10.88
CA LEU A 137 11.47 14.95 -10.61
C LEU A 137 9.96 15.14 -10.76
N LEU A 138 9.42 16.21 -10.19
CA LEU A 138 7.97 16.49 -10.26
C LEU A 138 7.50 16.72 -11.68
N THR A 139 8.27 17.46 -12.46
CA THR A 139 7.95 17.72 -13.87
C THR A 139 7.98 16.42 -14.69
N LYS A 140 9.00 15.59 -14.50
CA LYS A 140 9.11 14.27 -15.14
C LYS A 140 7.97 13.35 -14.72
N THR A 141 7.68 13.28 -13.43
CA THR A 141 6.57 12.45 -12.90
C THR A 141 5.23 12.91 -13.47
N ALA A 142 4.97 14.21 -13.55
CA ALA A 142 3.73 14.75 -14.09
C ALA A 142 3.57 14.43 -15.59
N ALA A 143 4.64 14.57 -16.37
CA ALA A 143 4.63 14.24 -17.79
C ALA A 143 4.37 12.76 -18.06
N GLU A 144 5.05 11.87 -17.33
CA GLU A 144 4.81 10.42 -17.45
C GLU A 144 3.43 10.01 -16.95
N ALA A 145 2.91 10.63 -15.88
CA ALA A 145 1.56 10.36 -15.40
C ALA A 145 0.49 10.75 -16.42
N GLU A 146 0.66 11.87 -17.13
CA GLU A 146 -0.25 12.29 -18.20
C GLU A 146 -0.20 11.33 -19.39
N ALA A 147 1.00 10.95 -19.83
CA ALA A 147 1.18 9.98 -20.90
C ALA A 147 0.58 8.62 -20.55
N LEU A 148 0.81 8.14 -19.32
CA LEU A 148 0.24 6.90 -18.81
C LEU A 148 -1.28 6.95 -18.72
N ALA A 149 -1.87 8.05 -18.27
CA ALA A 149 -3.33 8.20 -18.23
C ALA A 149 -3.97 8.06 -19.61
N LYS A 150 -3.33 8.60 -20.64
CA LYS A 150 -3.76 8.44 -22.05
C LYS A 150 -3.65 6.98 -22.50
N ALA A 151 -2.54 6.30 -22.17
CA ALA A 151 -2.34 4.89 -22.50
C ALA A 151 -3.35 3.96 -21.81
N ILE A 152 -3.63 4.20 -20.53
CA ILE A 152 -4.64 3.45 -19.79
C ILE A 152 -6.02 3.62 -20.44
N THR A 153 -6.43 4.85 -20.74
CA THR A 153 -7.75 5.15 -21.32
C THR A 153 -7.89 4.57 -22.74
N ALA A 154 -6.80 4.46 -23.47
CA ALA A 154 -6.80 3.83 -24.80
C ALA A 154 -6.90 2.28 -24.73
N ALA A 155 -6.33 1.66 -23.69
CA ALA A 155 -6.25 0.21 -23.57
C ALA A 155 -7.40 -0.41 -22.75
N ILE A 156 -8.04 0.35 -21.86
CA ILE A 156 -8.99 -0.14 -20.87
C ILE A 156 -10.24 0.74 -20.89
N GLU A 157 -11.39 0.11 -21.06
CA GLU A 157 -12.70 0.79 -20.99
C GLU A 157 -13.06 1.10 -19.53
N SER A 158 -13.41 2.36 -19.25
CA SER A 158 -13.80 2.84 -17.90
C SER A 158 -12.79 2.50 -16.77
N PRO A 159 -11.52 2.87 -16.92
CA PRO A 159 -10.47 2.45 -15.99
C PRO A 159 -10.56 3.16 -14.64
N GLN A 160 -10.49 2.39 -13.54
CA GLN A 160 -10.39 2.93 -12.19
C GLN A 160 -8.97 3.41 -11.86
N SER A 161 -7.96 2.80 -12.46
CA SER A 161 -6.55 3.12 -12.26
C SER A 161 -6.19 4.56 -12.64
N VAL A 162 -6.88 5.19 -13.61
CA VAL A 162 -6.70 6.61 -13.95
C VAL A 162 -7.01 7.53 -12.78
N ARG A 163 -8.06 7.22 -12.01
CA ARG A 163 -8.43 7.99 -10.82
C ARG A 163 -7.34 7.90 -9.75
N GLU A 164 -6.84 6.69 -9.49
CA GLU A 164 -5.76 6.50 -8.50
C GLU A 164 -4.43 7.11 -8.97
N LEU A 165 -4.12 7.06 -10.26
CA LEU A 165 -2.97 7.74 -10.85
C LEU A 165 -3.05 9.26 -10.68
N SER A 166 -4.23 9.85 -10.91
CA SER A 166 -4.45 11.28 -10.70
C SER A 166 -4.30 11.67 -9.23
N ALA A 167 -4.81 10.83 -8.31
CA ALA A 167 -4.65 11.02 -6.87
C ALA A 167 -3.18 10.89 -6.42
N LEU A 168 -2.43 9.92 -6.97
CA LEU A 168 -1.00 9.76 -6.72
C LEU A 168 -0.22 10.99 -7.21
N ARG A 169 -0.49 11.47 -8.44
CA ARG A 169 0.14 12.68 -8.99
C ARG A 169 -0.09 13.88 -8.10
N ALA A 170 -1.35 14.21 -7.78
CA ALA A 170 -1.70 15.34 -6.94
C ALA A 170 -1.04 15.25 -5.55
N ARG A 171 -0.98 14.05 -4.99
CA ARG A 171 -0.34 13.81 -3.70
C ARG A 171 1.17 14.02 -3.76
N SER A 172 1.83 13.48 -4.76
CA SER A 172 3.28 13.67 -4.98
C SER A 172 3.64 15.15 -5.15
N GLU A 173 2.87 15.88 -5.96
CA GLU A 173 3.04 17.32 -6.12
C GLU A 173 2.89 18.06 -4.79
N SER A 174 1.80 17.81 -4.05
CA SER A 174 1.52 18.47 -2.77
C SER A 174 2.59 18.22 -1.70
N VAL A 175 3.14 17.01 -1.66
CA VAL A 175 4.12 16.59 -0.65
C VAL A 175 5.51 17.11 -0.99
N PHE A 176 5.96 16.89 -2.22
CA PHE A 176 7.35 17.16 -2.60
C PHE A 176 7.61 18.62 -2.97
N GLN A 177 6.59 19.42 -3.33
CA GLN A 177 6.72 20.86 -3.46
C GLN A 177 7.07 21.55 -2.13
N ARG A 178 6.70 20.96 -1.01
CA ARG A 178 6.98 21.49 0.35
C ARG A 178 8.38 21.14 0.84
N VAL A 179 9.08 20.27 0.15
CA VAL A 179 10.44 19.87 0.51
C VAL A 179 11.39 21.01 0.09
N PRO A 180 12.15 21.61 1.01
CA PRO A 180 13.11 22.64 0.65
C PRO A 180 14.16 22.06 -0.30
N PRO A 181 14.63 22.82 -1.29
CA PRO A 181 15.68 22.35 -2.19
C PRO A 181 16.94 21.97 -1.41
N PRO A 182 17.68 20.95 -1.88
CA PRO A 182 18.95 20.60 -1.26
C PRO A 182 19.86 21.84 -1.19
N PRO A 183 20.61 22.01 -0.10
CA PRO A 183 21.55 23.14 0.01
C PRO A 183 22.51 23.12 -1.18
N PRO A 184 22.89 24.30 -1.72
CA PRO A 184 23.86 24.38 -2.79
C PRO A 184 25.16 23.69 -2.37
N PRO A 185 25.86 23.01 -3.29
CA PRO A 185 27.14 22.38 -2.97
C PRO A 185 28.06 23.43 -2.34
N PRO A 186 28.83 23.04 -1.30
CA PRO A 186 29.77 23.96 -0.68
C PRO A 186 30.69 24.55 -1.76
N PRO A 187 31.01 25.83 -1.69
CA PRO A 187 31.95 26.44 -2.63
C PRO A 187 33.27 25.64 -2.62
N PRO A 188 33.92 25.49 -3.78
CA PRO A 188 35.20 24.79 -3.85
C PRO A 188 36.14 25.41 -2.82
N PRO A 189 36.92 24.58 -2.08
CA PRO A 189 37.85 25.09 -1.11
C PRO A 189 38.74 26.15 -1.76
N PRO A 190 39.02 27.28 -1.10
CA PRO A 190 39.94 28.27 -1.61
C PRO A 190 41.27 27.59 -1.95
N ALA A 191 41.82 27.89 -3.11
CA ALA A 191 43.11 27.37 -3.53
C ALA A 191 44.11 27.56 -2.37
N GLU A 192 44.80 26.45 -1.98
CA GLU A 192 45.81 26.43 -0.96
C GLU A 192 46.82 27.57 -1.19
N VAL A 193 46.77 28.54 -0.33
CA VAL A 193 47.86 29.48 -0.17
C VAL A 193 48.89 28.76 0.71
N THR A 194 50.05 28.53 0.14
CA THR A 194 51.24 27.91 0.76
C THR A 194 51.47 28.47 2.16
N PRO A 195 51.68 27.66 3.20
CA PRO A 195 51.87 28.14 4.54
C PRO A 195 53.22 28.85 4.68
N ALA A 196 53.20 30.06 5.21
CA ALA A 196 54.35 30.67 5.85
C ALA A 196 54.60 30.02 7.22
N GLU A 197 55.86 29.78 7.49
CA GLU A 197 56.48 29.12 8.62
C GLU A 197 56.00 29.71 9.99
N PRO A 198 55.79 28.90 11.04
CA PRO A 198 55.31 29.39 12.32
C PRO A 198 56.47 29.82 13.22
N GLU A 199 56.35 31.01 13.82
CA GLU A 199 57.10 31.38 15.02
C GLU A 199 56.44 30.82 16.28
N PRO A 200 57.23 30.46 17.30
CA PRO A 200 56.77 29.78 18.49
C PRO A 200 56.26 30.77 19.57
N ILE A 201 55.14 30.52 20.17
CA ILE A 201 54.71 31.17 21.42
C ILE A 201 54.32 30.11 22.44
N GLU A 202 55.16 30.11 23.44
CA GLU A 202 55.12 29.69 24.85
C GLU A 202 53.86 29.02 25.42
N GLU A 203 54.17 27.91 26.05
CA GLU A 203 53.44 27.20 27.09
C GLU A 203 53.00 28.11 28.25
N GLN A 204 51.80 28.08 28.66
CA GLN A 204 51.38 28.29 30.05
C GLN A 204 50.38 27.23 30.47
N ALA A 205 50.87 26.40 31.36
CA ALA A 205 50.13 25.45 32.17
C ALA A 205 49.36 26.13 33.30
N LEU A 206 48.60 25.32 33.99
CA LEU A 206 47.90 25.50 35.29
C LEU A 206 46.39 25.69 35.10
N ASP A 207 45.47 25.03 35.74
CA ASP A 207 45.44 24.17 36.93
C ASP A 207 44.16 23.36 36.93
N GLU A 208 44.23 22.10 37.34
CA GLU A 208 43.11 21.42 37.99
C GLU A 208 43.04 21.81 39.45
N PRO A 209 41.85 21.78 40.11
CA PRO A 209 41.64 20.70 41.06
C PRO A 209 40.20 20.18 41.12
N GLU A 210 40.09 18.86 41.20
CA GLU A 210 39.63 18.02 42.34
C GLU A 210 38.20 18.26 42.88
N GLU A 211 37.38 17.23 42.70
CA GLU A 211 36.82 16.41 43.77
C GLU A 211 35.70 17.00 44.67
N ASN A 212 34.51 16.40 44.54
CA ASN A 212 33.80 15.90 45.71
C ASN A 212 32.50 15.16 45.29
N ALA A 213 32.52 13.86 45.50
CA ALA A 213 31.34 13.15 45.91
C ALA A 213 31.20 13.25 47.44
N PRO A 214 29.98 13.15 48.02
CA PRO A 214 29.57 11.84 48.52
C PRO A 214 28.07 11.55 48.57
N SER A 215 27.80 10.24 48.44
CA SER A 215 26.94 9.42 49.33
C SER A 215 25.43 9.62 49.32
N ASP A 216 24.82 8.51 48.96
CA ASP A 216 23.53 7.94 49.33
C ASP A 216 23.00 8.29 50.75
N PRO A 217 21.66 8.18 50.98
CA PRO A 217 21.08 6.86 51.17
C PRO A 217 19.67 6.65 50.61
N GLU A 218 19.43 5.39 50.21
CA GLU A 218 18.11 4.84 50.07
C GLU A 218 17.27 4.96 51.35
N PRO A 219 15.93 4.99 51.19
CA PRO A 219 15.14 4.04 51.96
C PRO A 219 14.24 3.17 51.07
N VAL A 220 14.36 1.92 51.32
CA VAL A 220 13.45 0.83 51.01
C VAL A 220 12.05 1.17 51.49
N PHE A 221 11.07 1.20 50.59
CA PHE A 221 9.68 0.94 50.94
C PHE A 221 9.15 -0.15 50.01
N GLU A 222 9.00 -1.32 50.59
CA GLU A 222 8.03 -2.31 50.14
C GLU A 222 6.65 -1.65 50.07
N SER A 223 6.06 -1.68 48.87
CA SER A 223 4.63 -1.52 48.72
C SER A 223 4.16 -2.37 47.56
N GLU A 224 3.42 -3.34 47.93
CA GLU A 224 2.37 -4.07 47.22
C GLU A 224 2.21 -3.73 45.73
N LYS A 225 2.44 -4.75 44.89
CA LYS A 225 1.99 -4.78 43.52
C LYS A 225 0.46 -4.60 43.48
N PRO A 226 -0.07 -3.53 42.92
CA PRO A 226 -1.43 -3.55 42.46
C PRO A 226 -1.47 -4.41 41.21
N HIS A 227 -2.35 -5.39 41.17
CA HIS A 227 -2.77 -6.07 39.95
C HIS A 227 -3.07 -5.01 38.89
N PRO A 228 -2.66 -5.22 37.62
CA PRO A 228 -3.08 -4.32 36.56
C PRO A 228 -4.61 -4.38 36.47
N SER A 229 -5.26 -3.33 36.96
CA SER A 229 -6.66 -3.08 36.68
C SER A 229 -6.82 -3.12 35.16
N ALA A 230 -7.73 -3.95 34.68
CA ALA A 230 -8.12 -3.96 33.27
C ALA A 230 -8.39 -2.50 32.83
N PRO A 231 -7.88 -2.08 31.71
CA PRO A 231 -8.14 -0.72 31.22
C PRO A 231 -9.65 -0.50 31.18
N PRO A 232 -10.14 0.69 31.57
CA PRO A 232 -11.57 0.97 31.56
C PRO A 232 -12.12 0.66 30.18
N ALA A 233 -13.21 -0.11 30.13
CA ALA A 233 -13.90 -0.45 28.89
C ALA A 233 -14.15 0.85 28.11
N ARG A 234 -13.42 1.04 27.02
CA ARG A 234 -13.63 2.20 26.15
C ARG A 234 -14.97 1.99 25.45
N THR A 235 -15.97 2.73 25.89
CA THR A 235 -17.24 2.80 25.19
C THR A 235 -16.98 3.53 23.88
N ILE A 236 -17.03 2.81 22.76
CA ILE A 236 -16.96 3.41 21.42
C ILE A 236 -18.36 3.94 21.14
N GLU A 237 -18.50 5.26 20.91
CA GLU A 237 -19.74 5.81 20.36
C GLU A 237 -19.92 5.19 18.97
N VAL A 238 -20.95 4.37 18.86
CA VAL A 238 -21.30 3.69 17.61
C VAL A 238 -21.97 4.72 16.71
N SER A 239 -21.31 5.14 15.64
CA SER A 239 -21.94 5.98 14.60
C SER A 239 -23.05 5.20 13.91
N ALA A 240 -24.07 5.90 13.36
CA ALA A 240 -25.13 5.24 12.58
C ALA A 240 -24.57 4.36 11.44
N ALA A 241 -23.47 4.77 10.83
CA ALA A 241 -22.79 3.99 9.80
C ALA A 241 -22.15 2.70 10.36
N LEU A 242 -21.55 2.76 11.56
CA LEU A 242 -20.99 1.59 12.22
C LEU A 242 -22.10 0.65 12.70
N GLU A 243 -23.20 1.19 13.23
CA GLU A 243 -24.37 0.39 13.62
C GLU A 243 -24.95 -0.36 12.41
N GLN A 244 -25.12 0.32 11.27
CA GLN A 244 -25.57 -0.33 10.04
C GLN A 244 -24.61 -1.41 9.57
N PHE A 245 -23.30 -1.18 9.72
CA PHE A 245 -22.29 -2.17 9.36
C PHE A 245 -22.35 -3.41 10.27
N ILE A 246 -22.56 -3.23 11.59
CA ILE A 246 -22.77 -4.31 12.53
C ILE A 246 -24.01 -5.15 12.14
N ARG A 247 -25.13 -4.52 11.82
CA ARG A 247 -26.36 -5.20 11.36
C ARG A 247 -26.14 -6.03 10.09
N LYS A 248 -25.29 -5.58 9.17
CA LYS A 248 -24.92 -6.35 7.97
C LYS A 248 -24.14 -7.61 8.31
N LEU A 249 -23.22 -7.54 9.29
CA LEU A 249 -22.47 -8.71 9.75
C LEU A 249 -23.38 -9.74 10.44
N GLU A 250 -24.29 -9.29 11.30
CA GLU A 250 -25.28 -10.14 11.94
C GLU A 250 -26.22 -10.80 10.92
N ALA A 251 -26.66 -10.01 9.90
CA ALA A 251 -27.47 -10.55 8.81
C ALA A 251 -26.73 -11.64 8.03
N PHE A 252 -25.43 -11.46 7.76
CA PHE A 252 -24.62 -12.50 7.11
C PHE A 252 -24.60 -13.79 7.92
N GLU A 253 -24.32 -13.71 9.21
CA GLU A 253 -24.30 -14.88 10.10
C GLU A 253 -25.63 -15.64 10.12
N LEU A 254 -26.74 -14.89 10.21
CA LEU A 254 -28.08 -15.46 10.22
C LEU A 254 -28.40 -16.15 8.87
N LEU A 255 -28.06 -15.54 7.74
CA LEU A 255 -28.29 -16.14 6.42
C LEU A 255 -27.49 -17.41 6.20
N VAL A 256 -26.21 -17.44 6.66
CA VAL A 256 -25.38 -18.65 6.61
C VAL A 256 -25.99 -19.75 7.48
N SER A 257 -26.41 -19.45 8.70
CA SER A 257 -27.02 -20.44 9.59
C SER A 257 -28.32 -21.04 9.05
N ARG A 258 -29.06 -20.28 8.21
CA ARG A 258 -30.30 -20.73 7.53
C ARG A 258 -30.03 -21.46 6.20
N GLY A 259 -28.77 -21.53 5.73
CA GLY A 259 -28.42 -22.11 4.46
C GLY A 259 -28.81 -21.24 3.25
N GLU A 260 -29.14 -19.96 3.45
CA GLU A 260 -29.57 -19.03 2.37
C GLU A 260 -28.33 -18.41 1.67
N MET A 261 -27.50 -19.27 1.02
CA MET A 261 -26.18 -18.86 0.49
C MET A 261 -26.24 -17.78 -0.58
N GLY A 262 -27.30 -17.75 -1.42
CA GLY A 262 -27.46 -16.69 -2.42
C GLY A 262 -27.61 -15.29 -1.80
N LYS A 263 -28.42 -15.17 -0.75
CA LYS A 263 -28.55 -13.90 -0.01
C LYS A 263 -27.28 -13.58 0.77
N ALA A 264 -26.64 -14.58 1.40
CA ALA A 264 -25.37 -14.40 2.10
C ALA A 264 -24.27 -13.84 1.18
N ALA A 265 -24.19 -14.30 -0.08
CA ALA A 265 -23.23 -13.81 -1.07
C ALA A 265 -23.40 -12.30 -1.36
N ILE A 266 -24.64 -11.80 -1.44
CA ILE A 266 -24.91 -10.36 -1.64
C ILE A 266 -24.40 -9.54 -0.45
N VAL A 267 -24.73 -9.97 0.77
CA VAL A 267 -24.29 -9.29 2.00
C VAL A 267 -22.77 -9.32 2.11
N ALA A 268 -22.14 -10.47 1.84
CA ALA A 268 -20.68 -10.61 1.86
C ALA A 268 -20.00 -9.66 0.87
N GLN A 269 -20.57 -9.49 -0.33
CA GLN A 269 -20.02 -8.56 -1.33
C GLN A 269 -20.12 -7.11 -0.87
N ASP A 270 -21.24 -6.70 -0.27
CA ASP A 270 -21.39 -5.34 0.24
C ASP A 270 -20.46 -5.07 1.43
N VAL A 271 -20.36 -5.98 2.37
CA VAL A 271 -19.37 -5.95 3.47
C VAL A 271 -17.95 -5.81 2.90
N ARG A 272 -17.61 -6.57 1.85
CA ARG A 272 -16.32 -6.47 1.18
C ARG A 272 -16.07 -5.07 0.60
N ARG A 273 -17.06 -4.43 -0.04
CA ARG A 273 -16.94 -3.04 -0.54
C ARG A 273 -16.64 -2.04 0.58
N VAL A 274 -17.25 -2.23 1.75
CA VAL A 274 -16.97 -1.40 2.93
C VAL A 274 -15.56 -1.63 3.43
N VAL A 275 -15.13 -2.89 3.54
CA VAL A 275 -13.77 -3.28 3.96
C VAL A 275 -12.70 -2.75 3.03
N ASP A 276 -12.95 -2.77 1.71
CA ASP A 276 -12.01 -2.29 0.69
C ASP A 276 -11.76 -0.77 0.77
N ARG A 277 -12.71 0.00 1.32
CA ARG A 277 -12.61 1.47 1.43
C ARG A 277 -12.10 1.97 2.77
N PHE A 278 -12.27 1.17 3.78
CA PHE A 278 -11.96 1.49 5.17
C PHE A 278 -11.38 0.23 5.78
N ASP A 279 -10.17 0.23 6.30
CA ASP A 279 -9.56 -1.00 6.85
C ASP A 279 -10.05 -1.33 8.27
N PRO A 280 -11.28 -1.80 8.42
CA PRO A 280 -11.84 -2.15 9.72
C PRO A 280 -11.17 -3.38 10.35
N ARG A 281 -10.36 -4.12 9.60
CA ARG A 281 -9.59 -5.27 10.12
C ARG A 281 -8.57 -4.84 11.15
N VAL A 282 -7.98 -3.66 10.95
CA VAL A 282 -6.99 -3.09 11.88
C VAL A 282 -7.66 -2.53 13.13
N TYR A 283 -8.83 -1.89 12.97
CA TYR A 283 -9.49 -1.14 14.05
C TYR A 283 -10.53 -1.96 14.81
N LEU A 284 -11.14 -2.97 14.18
CA LEU A 284 -12.24 -3.76 14.73
C LEU A 284 -12.06 -5.27 14.44
N PRO A 285 -10.90 -5.87 14.72
CA PRO A 285 -10.64 -7.27 14.36
C PRO A 285 -11.59 -8.26 15.06
N ALA A 286 -11.96 -8.01 16.29
CA ALA A 286 -12.87 -8.88 17.04
C ALA A 286 -14.29 -8.90 16.47
N LEU A 287 -14.75 -7.76 15.91
CA LEU A 287 -16.05 -7.64 15.27
C LEU A 287 -16.10 -8.40 13.94
N LEU A 288 -15.02 -8.38 13.18
CA LEU A 288 -14.97 -8.98 11.85
C LEU A 288 -14.55 -10.44 11.82
N ALA A 289 -13.88 -10.92 12.87
CA ALA A 289 -13.37 -12.30 12.94
C ALA A 289 -14.47 -13.36 12.73
N PRO A 290 -15.69 -13.27 13.32
CA PRO A 290 -16.76 -14.22 13.05
C PRO A 290 -17.18 -14.26 11.58
N HIS A 291 -17.37 -13.07 10.96
CA HIS A 291 -17.74 -12.96 9.55
C HIS A 291 -16.70 -13.64 8.64
N PHE A 292 -15.41 -13.31 8.79
CA PHE A 292 -14.37 -13.91 7.93
C PHE A 292 -14.21 -15.42 8.17
N ARG A 293 -14.43 -15.89 9.38
CA ARG A 293 -14.41 -17.33 9.70
C ARG A 293 -15.55 -18.07 8.99
N LEU A 294 -16.78 -17.54 9.06
CA LEU A 294 -17.93 -18.12 8.36
C LEU A 294 -17.77 -18.04 6.85
N LEU A 295 -17.33 -16.91 6.31
CA LEU A 295 -17.04 -16.76 4.89
C LEU A 295 -16.02 -17.79 4.41
N SER A 296 -14.92 -17.99 5.15
CA SER A 296 -13.89 -18.97 4.81
C SER A 296 -14.42 -20.41 4.84
N SER A 297 -15.28 -20.73 5.81
CA SER A 297 -15.86 -22.09 5.94
C SER A 297 -16.85 -22.42 4.84
N HIS A 298 -17.57 -21.42 4.30
CA HIS A 298 -18.63 -21.58 3.31
C HIS A 298 -18.29 -21.00 1.93
N ILE A 299 -17.01 -20.71 1.69
CA ILE A 299 -16.62 -20.07 0.42
C ILE A 299 -16.98 -20.92 -0.80
N GLY A 300 -16.91 -22.23 -0.70
CA GLY A 300 -17.27 -23.16 -1.78
C GLY A 300 -18.74 -23.06 -2.20
N ASP A 301 -19.62 -22.80 -1.23
CA ASP A 301 -21.07 -22.67 -1.48
C ASP A 301 -21.45 -21.24 -1.91
N ILE A 302 -20.71 -20.24 -1.40
CA ILE A 302 -21.01 -18.81 -1.67
C ILE A 302 -20.41 -18.36 -3.02
N ALA A 303 -19.21 -18.80 -3.37
CA ALA A 303 -18.51 -18.34 -4.56
C ALA A 303 -19.29 -18.55 -5.88
N PRO A 304 -20.00 -19.67 -6.12
CA PRO A 304 -20.79 -19.83 -7.33
C PRO A 304 -21.89 -18.76 -7.50
N HIS A 305 -22.45 -18.28 -6.40
CA HIS A 305 -23.44 -17.20 -6.44
C HIS A 305 -22.87 -15.85 -6.86
N TRP A 306 -21.57 -15.61 -6.60
CA TRP A 306 -20.88 -14.42 -7.10
C TRP A 306 -20.66 -14.46 -8.62
N GLU A 307 -20.57 -15.65 -9.21
CA GLU A 307 -20.46 -15.78 -10.67
C GLU A 307 -21.75 -15.37 -11.39
N ALA A 308 -22.89 -15.44 -10.69
CA ALA A 308 -24.20 -14.99 -11.17
C ALA A 308 -24.45 -13.48 -10.89
N GLU A 309 -23.46 -12.74 -10.41
CA GLU A 309 -23.54 -11.30 -10.16
C GLU A 309 -23.94 -10.55 -11.45
N GLY A 310 -24.93 -9.63 -11.32
CA GLY A 310 -25.45 -8.86 -12.45
C GLY A 310 -26.62 -9.51 -13.19
N GLY A 311 -26.96 -10.76 -12.88
CA GLY A 311 -28.18 -11.40 -13.41
C GLY A 311 -29.47 -10.78 -12.83
N PRO A 312 -30.65 -10.96 -13.50
CA PRO A 312 -31.91 -10.35 -13.03
C PRO A 312 -32.31 -10.77 -11.60
N ALA A 313 -32.10 -12.04 -11.26
CA ALA A 313 -32.36 -12.56 -9.92
C ALA A 313 -31.45 -11.93 -8.86
N TRP A 314 -30.15 -11.77 -9.17
CA TRP A 314 -29.18 -11.09 -8.31
C TRP A 314 -29.58 -9.62 -8.08
N GLN A 315 -29.90 -8.90 -9.14
CA GLN A 315 -30.30 -7.49 -9.05
C GLN A 315 -31.55 -7.30 -8.20
N ALA A 316 -32.56 -8.15 -8.34
CA ALA A 316 -33.76 -8.09 -7.53
C ALA A 316 -33.44 -8.31 -6.02
N LEU A 317 -32.63 -9.31 -5.70
CA LEU A 317 -32.20 -9.58 -4.32
C LEU A 317 -31.33 -8.45 -3.76
N GLU A 318 -30.44 -7.88 -4.57
CA GLU A 318 -29.57 -6.75 -4.17
C GLU A 318 -30.40 -5.50 -3.86
N GLN A 319 -31.43 -5.20 -4.66
CA GLN A 319 -32.33 -4.08 -4.42
C GLN A 319 -33.11 -4.28 -3.11
N LEU A 320 -33.67 -5.46 -2.88
CA LEU A 320 -34.37 -5.76 -1.60
C LEU A 320 -33.40 -5.60 -0.42
N TYR A 321 -32.19 -6.12 -0.50
CA TYR A 321 -31.17 -5.97 0.54
C TYR A 321 -30.82 -4.50 0.85
N GLN A 322 -30.77 -3.64 -0.17
CA GLN A 322 -30.45 -2.22 -0.01
C GLN A 322 -31.60 -1.42 0.63
N VAL A 323 -32.85 -1.79 0.33
CA VAL A 323 -34.05 -1.07 0.79
C VAL A 323 -34.50 -1.57 2.16
N ASP A 324 -34.54 -2.88 2.36
CA ASP A 324 -35.09 -3.51 3.57
C ASP A 324 -34.28 -4.76 3.96
N LEU A 325 -33.29 -4.57 4.86
CA LEU A 325 -32.44 -5.64 5.35
C LEU A 325 -33.23 -6.68 6.16
N ASP A 326 -34.21 -6.27 6.95
CA ASP A 326 -34.99 -7.16 7.82
C ASP A 326 -35.89 -8.06 6.98
N ALA A 327 -36.59 -7.52 5.99
CA ALA A 327 -37.35 -8.31 5.02
C ALA A 327 -36.43 -9.25 4.19
N PHE A 328 -35.21 -8.81 3.82
CA PHE A 328 -34.25 -9.63 3.08
C PHE A 328 -33.79 -10.84 3.90
N VAL A 329 -33.56 -10.68 5.19
CA VAL A 329 -33.17 -11.78 6.11
C VAL A 329 -34.39 -12.63 6.50
N GLY A 330 -35.62 -12.12 6.34
CA GLY A 330 -36.85 -12.82 6.67
C GLY A 330 -37.12 -12.86 8.18
N THR A 331 -36.80 -11.79 8.89
CA THR A 331 -37.09 -11.57 10.29
C THR A 331 -38.36 -10.80 10.50
#